data_23f3c39aa4c856c68c5399c7d5209197
#
_entry.id   23f3c39aa4c856c68c5399c7d5209197
#
_cell.length_a   1.000
_cell.length_b   1.000
_cell.length_c   1.000
_cell.angle_alpha   90.00
_cell.angle_beta   90.00
_cell.angle_gamma   90.00
#
_symmetry.space_group_name_H-M   'P 1'
#
loop_
_entity.id
_entity.type
_entity.pdbx_description
1 polymer ?
#
loop_
_entity_poly.entity_id
_entity_poly.type
_entity_poly.pdbx_seq_one_letter_code
_entity_poly.pdbx_strand_id
1 'polypeptide(L)'
;MTQLKRKFKAGDIVPATTLESVTGAAIEVPDPARLVHLQFRRFVDCPICNTHIAELRRRAREIEAAGIEEIIVFHSSAKSIRSYQKDVPFVLIGDPNKELYADFGVEASLGFLSLKALGAGMRGIAHGHFGLRQSGGPLGLPGDFLIAPSGQIKAVKYGTHAYDQWSVDELIALASDN
;
A
#
# COMPACT_ATOMS: atom_id res chain seq x y z
N MET A 1 3.44 -19.31 11.53
CA MET A 1 3.35 -17.99 12.23
C MET A 1 4.50 -17.14 11.69
N THR A 2 4.23 -16.22 10.77
CA THR A 2 5.23 -15.30 10.21
C THR A 2 5.61 -14.31 11.33
N GLN A 3 6.88 -14.35 11.77
CA GLN A 3 7.37 -13.37 12.74
C GLN A 3 7.36 -11.99 12.06
N LEU A 4 6.66 -11.02 12.64
CA LEU A 4 6.75 -9.62 12.24
C LEU A 4 8.20 -9.17 12.37
N LYS A 5 8.78 -8.74 11.25
CA LYS A 5 10.09 -8.09 11.26
C LYS A 5 9.97 -6.70 11.91
N ARG A 6 11.10 -6.14 12.32
CA ARG A 6 11.18 -4.81 12.92
C ARG A 6 10.55 -3.76 11.99
N LYS A 7 9.75 -2.84 12.55
CA LYS A 7 9.26 -1.66 11.81
C LYS A 7 10.44 -0.81 11.34
N PHE A 8 10.38 -0.42 10.09
CA PHE A 8 11.32 0.55 9.52
C PHE A 8 11.05 1.96 10.03
N LYS A 9 12.08 2.80 10.00
CA LYS A 9 12.00 4.24 10.27
C LYS A 9 12.80 5.02 9.20
N ALA A 10 12.62 6.32 9.14
CA ALA A 10 13.43 7.18 8.28
C ALA A 10 14.93 7.00 8.61
N GLY A 11 15.74 6.90 7.56
CA GLY A 11 17.17 6.62 7.64
C GLY A 11 17.55 5.13 7.57
N ASP A 12 16.61 4.20 7.80
CA ASP A 12 16.89 2.76 7.63
C ASP A 12 17.10 2.43 6.13
N ILE A 13 17.82 1.36 5.87
CA ILE A 13 18.07 0.87 4.49
C ILE A 13 17.16 -0.31 4.20
N VAL A 14 16.45 -0.24 3.09
CA VAL A 14 15.69 -1.37 2.53
C VAL A 14 16.66 -2.21 1.70
N PRO A 15 16.79 -3.52 1.98
CA PRO A 15 17.58 -4.41 1.14
C PRO A 15 17.02 -4.45 -0.28
N ALA A 16 17.92 -4.44 -1.27
CA ALA A 16 17.51 -4.58 -2.66
C ALA A 16 16.77 -5.91 -2.86
N THR A 17 15.61 -5.81 -3.48
CA THR A 17 14.75 -6.95 -3.79
C THR A 17 14.08 -6.77 -5.14
N THR A 18 13.73 -7.87 -5.77
CA THR A 18 12.95 -7.87 -7.01
C THR A 18 11.56 -8.38 -6.70
N LEU A 19 10.55 -7.57 -7.00
CA LEU A 19 9.14 -7.90 -6.82
C LEU A 19 8.52 -8.25 -8.18
N GLU A 20 7.51 -9.10 -8.18
CA GLU A 20 6.76 -9.43 -9.39
C GLU A 20 5.46 -8.62 -9.43
N SER A 21 5.27 -7.84 -10.50
CA SER A 21 4.02 -7.12 -10.71
C SER A 21 2.89 -8.06 -11.13
N VAL A 22 1.66 -7.58 -11.05
CA VAL A 22 0.48 -8.35 -11.51
C VAL A 22 0.50 -8.64 -13.01
N THR A 23 1.35 -7.97 -13.79
CA THR A 23 1.57 -8.22 -15.24
C THR A 23 2.71 -9.18 -15.50
N GLY A 24 3.42 -9.63 -14.47
CA GLY A 24 4.60 -10.51 -14.58
C GLY A 24 5.92 -9.78 -14.81
N ALA A 25 5.93 -8.44 -14.76
CA ALA A 25 7.18 -7.67 -14.87
C ALA A 25 7.96 -7.73 -13.56
N ALA A 26 9.28 -7.87 -13.66
CA ALA A 26 10.21 -7.76 -12.53
C ALA A 26 10.42 -6.27 -12.19
N ILE A 27 10.22 -5.92 -10.92
CA ILE A 27 10.29 -4.56 -10.40
C ILE A 27 11.37 -4.51 -9.32
N GLU A 28 12.38 -3.69 -9.53
CA GLU A 28 13.44 -3.51 -8.55
C GLU A 28 13.04 -2.50 -7.47
N VAL A 29 13.26 -2.84 -6.23
CA VAL A 29 13.08 -1.95 -5.07
C VAL A 29 14.36 -2.03 -4.23
N PRO A 30 15.09 -0.90 -4.06
CA PRO A 30 14.83 0.43 -4.60
C PRO A 30 15.00 0.52 -6.13
N ASP A 31 14.32 1.49 -6.76
CA ASP A 31 14.57 1.85 -8.17
C ASP A 31 15.89 2.63 -8.26
N PRO A 32 16.81 2.29 -9.19
CA PRO A 32 18.13 2.92 -9.22
C PRO A 32 18.11 4.39 -9.68
N ALA A 33 17.01 4.88 -10.28
CA ALA A 33 16.91 6.20 -10.87
C ALA A 33 15.85 7.09 -10.20
N ARG A 34 14.86 6.52 -9.54
CA ARG A 34 13.69 7.26 -9.03
C ARG A 34 13.47 6.99 -7.53
N LEU A 35 12.75 7.89 -6.90
CA LEU A 35 12.15 7.60 -5.60
C LEU A 35 11.06 6.54 -5.78
N VAL A 36 10.99 5.58 -4.89
CA VAL A 36 9.90 4.60 -4.85
C VAL A 36 8.94 4.98 -3.73
N HIS A 37 7.67 5.22 -4.08
CA HIS A 37 6.60 5.22 -3.09
C HIS A 37 6.00 3.83 -3.04
N LEU A 38 6.45 3.01 -2.08
CA LEU A 38 5.92 1.68 -1.83
C LEU A 38 4.78 1.80 -0.82
N GLN A 39 3.55 1.58 -1.30
CA GLN A 39 2.37 1.70 -0.45
C GLN A 39 1.68 0.35 -0.27
N PHE A 40 1.38 0.02 0.97
CA PHE A 40 0.61 -1.16 1.36
C PHE A 40 -0.84 -0.76 1.55
N ARG A 41 -1.73 -1.41 0.80
CA ARG A 41 -3.17 -1.18 0.86
C ARG A 41 -3.87 -2.44 1.32
N ARG A 42 -5.12 -2.36 1.63
CA ARG A 42 -5.92 -3.50 2.05
C ARG A 42 -6.20 -4.43 0.85
N PHE A 43 -7.37 -4.99 0.76
CA PHE A 43 -7.82 -5.78 -0.38
C PHE A 43 -8.27 -4.89 -1.55
N VAL A 44 -8.20 -5.41 -2.76
CA VAL A 44 -8.35 -4.63 -4.01
C VAL A 44 -9.73 -3.98 -4.20
N ASP A 45 -10.80 -4.56 -3.68
CA ASP A 45 -12.18 -4.04 -3.75
C ASP A 45 -12.57 -3.17 -2.53
N CYS A 46 -11.62 -2.79 -1.70
CA CYS A 46 -11.83 -1.88 -0.58
C CYS A 46 -12.26 -0.48 -1.08
N PRO A 47 -13.48 0.00 -0.78
CA PRO A 47 -13.96 1.29 -1.29
C PRO A 47 -13.08 2.47 -0.87
N ILE A 48 -12.57 2.44 0.37
CA ILE A 48 -11.70 3.50 0.92
C ILE A 48 -10.38 3.55 0.15
N CYS A 49 -9.75 2.38 -0.10
CA CYS A 49 -8.51 2.31 -0.86
C CYS A 49 -8.72 2.78 -2.30
N ASN A 50 -9.85 2.42 -2.92
CA ASN A 50 -10.17 2.82 -4.29
C ASN A 50 -10.39 4.33 -4.44
N THR A 51 -10.94 5.00 -3.44
CA THR A 51 -11.05 6.47 -3.42
C THR A 51 -9.67 7.12 -3.45
N HIS A 52 -8.74 6.63 -2.65
CA HIS A 52 -7.36 7.12 -2.64
C HIS A 52 -6.64 6.84 -3.97
N ILE A 53 -6.75 5.62 -4.50
CA ILE A 53 -6.15 5.26 -5.80
C ILE A 53 -6.72 6.12 -6.93
N ALA A 54 -8.00 6.47 -6.90
CA ALA A 54 -8.59 7.36 -7.87
C ALA A 54 -7.99 8.77 -7.80
N GLU A 55 -7.62 9.26 -6.62
CA GLU A 55 -6.91 10.52 -6.46
C GLU A 55 -5.48 10.43 -7.02
N LEU A 56 -4.72 9.40 -6.67
CA LEU A 56 -3.39 9.14 -7.23
C LEU A 56 -3.43 9.10 -8.77
N ARG A 57 -4.38 8.38 -9.35
CA ARG A 57 -4.57 8.31 -10.82
C ARG A 57 -4.79 9.68 -11.46
N ARG A 58 -5.63 10.49 -10.86
CA ARG A 58 -5.94 11.84 -11.37
C ARG A 58 -4.69 12.73 -11.37
N ARG A 59 -3.79 12.53 -10.41
CA ARG A 59 -2.57 13.31 -10.22
C ARG A 59 -1.29 12.55 -10.61
N ALA A 60 -1.41 11.48 -11.40
CA ALA A 60 -0.28 10.60 -11.74
C ALA A 60 0.87 11.36 -12.42
N ARG A 61 0.57 12.36 -13.27
CA ARG A 61 1.59 13.19 -13.92
C ARG A 61 2.38 14.07 -12.94
N GLU A 62 1.76 14.52 -11.86
CA GLU A 62 2.42 15.31 -10.82
C GLU A 62 3.38 14.41 -10.01
N ILE A 63 2.95 13.19 -9.70
CA ILE A 63 3.77 12.18 -9.02
C ILE A 63 4.98 11.81 -9.87
N GLU A 64 4.76 11.54 -11.16
CA GLU A 64 5.83 11.23 -12.11
C GLU A 64 6.81 12.40 -12.26
N ALA A 65 6.30 13.63 -12.37
CA ALA A 65 7.13 14.85 -12.46
C ALA A 65 7.97 15.11 -11.21
N ALA A 66 7.52 14.61 -10.04
CA ALA A 66 8.28 14.62 -8.80
C ALA A 66 9.35 13.50 -8.72
N GLY A 67 9.53 12.71 -9.79
CA GLY A 67 10.51 11.63 -9.87
C GLY A 67 10.16 10.41 -9.02
N ILE A 68 8.86 10.18 -8.78
CA ILE A 68 8.37 9.10 -7.94
C ILE A 68 7.81 7.96 -8.81
N GLU A 69 8.30 6.74 -8.56
CA GLU A 69 7.67 5.50 -9.01
C GLU A 69 6.65 5.05 -7.98
N GLU A 70 5.41 4.90 -8.41
CA GLU A 70 4.28 4.51 -7.55
C GLU A 70 4.07 3.00 -7.58
N ILE A 71 4.27 2.31 -6.46
CA ILE A 71 4.09 0.86 -6.32
C ILE A 71 3.04 0.58 -5.25
N ILE A 72 1.96 -0.09 -5.64
CA ILE A 72 0.83 -0.40 -4.75
C ILE A 72 0.78 -1.90 -4.48
N VAL A 73 0.91 -2.29 -3.22
CA VAL A 73 0.81 -3.68 -2.75
C VAL A 73 -0.56 -3.92 -2.14
N PHE A 74 -1.25 -4.96 -2.62
CA PHE A 74 -2.51 -5.43 -2.05
C PHE A 74 -2.35 -6.82 -1.46
N HIS A 75 -3.01 -7.10 -0.34
CA HIS A 75 -3.12 -8.48 0.15
C HIS A 75 -4.22 -9.26 -0.59
N SER A 76 -4.20 -9.17 -1.91
CA SER A 76 -5.09 -9.86 -2.86
C SER A 76 -4.26 -10.58 -3.91
N SER A 77 -4.85 -11.59 -4.54
CA SER A 77 -4.16 -12.30 -5.62
C SER A 77 -3.99 -11.40 -6.86
N ALA A 78 -2.94 -11.62 -7.63
CA ALA A 78 -2.71 -10.92 -8.90
C ALA A 78 -3.93 -11.02 -9.86
N LYS A 79 -4.61 -12.18 -9.87
CA LYS A 79 -5.84 -12.38 -10.66
C LYS A 79 -6.95 -11.42 -10.23
N SER A 80 -7.19 -11.26 -8.93
CA SER A 80 -8.21 -10.34 -8.41
C SER A 80 -7.85 -8.89 -8.72
N ILE A 81 -6.57 -8.51 -8.56
CA ILE A 81 -6.12 -7.15 -8.83
C ILE A 81 -6.32 -6.81 -10.31
N ARG A 82 -5.92 -7.67 -11.25
CA ARG A 82 -6.16 -7.47 -12.70
C ARG A 82 -7.63 -7.31 -13.07
N SER A 83 -8.53 -7.91 -12.33
CA SER A 83 -9.97 -7.80 -12.60
C SER A 83 -10.55 -6.45 -12.16
N TYR A 84 -10.04 -5.87 -11.08
CA TYR A 84 -10.56 -4.64 -10.48
C TYR A 84 -9.81 -3.37 -10.91
N GLN A 85 -8.50 -3.47 -11.16
CA GLN A 85 -7.61 -2.32 -11.41
C GLN A 85 -7.07 -2.34 -12.84
N LYS A 86 -7.96 -2.25 -13.84
CA LYS A 86 -7.59 -2.44 -15.26
C LYS A 86 -6.76 -1.29 -15.84
N ASP A 87 -6.99 -0.05 -15.39
CA ASP A 87 -6.42 1.15 -16.01
C ASP A 87 -5.64 2.01 -15.00
N VAL A 88 -4.96 1.38 -14.07
CA VAL A 88 -4.12 2.08 -13.10
C VAL A 88 -2.73 2.25 -13.70
N PRO A 89 -2.20 3.49 -13.83
CA PRO A 89 -0.89 3.75 -14.45
C PRO A 89 0.28 3.52 -13.48
N PHE A 90 0.12 2.65 -12.51
CA PHE A 90 1.08 2.36 -11.45
C PHE A 90 1.44 0.89 -11.44
N VAL A 91 2.57 0.57 -10.81
CA VAL A 91 2.94 -0.82 -10.54
C VAL A 91 2.03 -1.39 -9.46
N LEU A 92 1.38 -2.52 -9.77
CA LEU A 92 0.52 -3.22 -8.83
C LEU A 92 1.13 -4.57 -8.46
N ILE A 93 1.13 -4.90 -7.17
CA ILE A 93 1.70 -6.13 -6.63
C ILE A 93 0.64 -6.85 -5.78
N GLY A 94 0.54 -8.16 -5.94
CA GLY A 94 -0.31 -9.02 -5.13
C GLY A 94 0.49 -9.77 -4.09
N ASP A 95 0.14 -9.60 -2.82
CA ASP A 95 0.75 -10.31 -1.68
C ASP A 95 -0.34 -10.99 -0.82
N PRO A 96 -1.01 -12.04 -1.35
CA PRO A 96 -2.11 -12.70 -0.65
C PRO A 96 -1.67 -13.37 0.66
N ASN A 97 -0.40 -13.73 0.78
CA ASN A 97 0.18 -14.36 1.96
C ASN A 97 0.70 -13.34 2.99
N LYS A 98 0.72 -12.05 2.64
CA LYS A 98 1.26 -10.96 3.47
C LYS A 98 2.73 -11.12 3.85
N GLU A 99 3.54 -11.68 2.95
CA GLU A 99 4.98 -11.84 3.16
C GLU A 99 5.70 -10.49 3.13
N LEU A 100 5.41 -9.66 2.14
CA LEU A 100 5.91 -8.28 2.06
C LEU A 100 5.38 -7.42 3.22
N TYR A 101 4.11 -7.58 3.61
CA TYR A 101 3.57 -6.88 4.78
C TYR A 101 4.37 -7.23 6.04
N ALA A 102 4.71 -8.50 6.23
CA ALA A 102 5.52 -8.92 7.37
C ALA A 102 6.96 -8.37 7.28
N ASP A 103 7.56 -8.38 6.10
CA ASP A 103 8.91 -7.87 5.85
C ASP A 103 9.04 -6.38 6.14
N PHE A 104 8.00 -5.60 5.81
CA PHE A 104 7.94 -4.17 6.06
C PHE A 104 7.31 -3.80 7.41
N GLY A 105 6.94 -4.78 8.23
CA GLY A 105 6.33 -4.58 9.56
C GLY A 105 4.95 -3.92 9.50
N VAL A 106 4.25 -4.04 8.36
CA VAL A 106 2.87 -3.56 8.19
C VAL A 106 1.91 -4.57 8.81
N GLU A 107 1.35 -4.21 9.95
CA GLU A 107 0.56 -5.15 10.77
C GLU A 107 -0.87 -5.31 10.28
N ALA A 108 -1.41 -6.53 10.47
CA ALA A 108 -2.85 -6.74 10.54
C ALA A 108 -3.31 -6.33 11.95
N SER A 109 -3.90 -5.16 12.09
CA SER A 109 -4.35 -4.69 13.40
C SER A 109 -5.71 -5.32 13.77
N LEU A 110 -5.77 -5.97 14.93
CA LEU A 110 -7.02 -6.26 15.63
C LEU A 110 -7.66 -4.99 16.24
N GLY A 111 -6.96 -3.85 16.22
CA GLY A 111 -7.47 -2.56 16.68
C GLY A 111 -8.69 -2.03 15.91
N PHE A 112 -9.06 -2.65 14.80
CA PHE A 112 -10.34 -2.42 14.09
C PHE A 112 -11.57 -2.84 14.92
N LEU A 113 -11.38 -3.62 15.98
CA LEU A 113 -12.43 -4.01 16.94
C LEU A 113 -12.67 -2.97 18.04
N SER A 114 -12.19 -1.73 17.90
CA SER A 114 -12.56 -0.67 18.82
C SER A 114 -14.07 -0.40 18.70
N LEU A 115 -14.74 -0.16 19.83
CA LEU A 115 -16.19 0.07 19.91
C LEU A 115 -16.74 1.12 18.91
N LYS A 116 -15.88 2.04 18.43
CA LYS A 116 -16.24 3.04 17.40
C LYS A 116 -16.42 2.44 16.00
N ALA A 117 -15.69 1.35 15.67
CA ALA A 117 -15.83 0.64 14.41
C ALA A 117 -17.09 -0.24 14.38
N LEU A 118 -17.56 -0.73 15.53
CA LEU A 118 -18.76 -1.53 15.63
C LEU A 118 -20.02 -0.74 15.20
N GLY A 119 -20.12 0.54 15.55
CA GLY A 119 -21.23 1.40 15.17
C GLY A 119 -21.28 1.75 13.68
N ALA A 120 -20.12 1.84 13.01
CA ALA A 120 -20.03 2.11 11.57
C ALA A 120 -20.24 0.82 10.75
N GLY A 121 -19.77 -0.33 11.26
CA GLY A 121 -19.89 -1.63 10.62
C GLY A 121 -21.34 -2.11 10.51
N MET A 122 -22.18 -1.84 11.52
CA MET A 122 -23.59 -2.24 11.51
C MET A 122 -24.42 -1.52 10.42
N ARG A 123 -24.05 -0.32 10.02
CA ARG A 123 -24.70 0.38 8.88
C ARG A 123 -24.28 -0.15 7.52
N GLY A 124 -23.06 -0.69 7.39
CA GLY A 124 -22.55 -1.30 6.16
C GLY A 124 -23.11 -2.69 5.89
N ILE A 125 -23.48 -3.45 6.94
CA ILE A 125 -24.05 -4.79 6.84
C ILE A 125 -25.42 -4.78 6.13
N ALA A 126 -26.17 -3.69 6.26
CA ALA A 126 -27.48 -3.53 5.63
C ALA A 126 -27.44 -3.42 4.10
N HIS A 127 -26.27 -3.21 3.49
CA HIS A 127 -26.08 -3.03 2.05
C HIS A 127 -25.36 -4.19 1.34
N GLY A 128 -25.21 -5.35 1.96
CA GLY A 128 -24.91 -6.60 1.26
C GLY A 128 -23.51 -6.76 0.65
N HIS A 129 -22.55 -5.89 0.95
CA HIS A 129 -21.19 -5.96 0.40
C HIS A 129 -20.16 -6.51 1.40
N PHE A 130 -20.34 -7.76 1.81
CA PHE A 130 -19.30 -8.49 2.54
C PHE A 130 -18.60 -9.49 1.61
N GLY A 131 -17.47 -9.09 1.06
CA GLY A 131 -16.51 -9.99 0.42
C GLY A 131 -15.76 -10.84 1.46
N LEU A 132 -16.47 -11.72 2.19
CA LEU A 132 -15.88 -12.65 3.18
C LEU A 132 -15.00 -13.75 2.55
N ARG A 133 -14.75 -13.70 1.24
CA ARG A 133 -14.04 -14.76 0.48
C ARG A 133 -12.68 -14.36 -0.06
N GLN A 134 -12.11 -13.23 0.35
CA GLN A 134 -10.79 -12.84 -0.16
C GLN A 134 -9.66 -13.40 0.70
N SER A 135 -8.65 -13.95 0.02
CA SER A 135 -7.39 -14.34 0.65
C SER A 135 -6.78 -13.12 1.35
N GLY A 136 -6.45 -13.26 2.64
CA GLY A 136 -5.87 -12.19 3.44
C GLY A 136 -6.82 -11.51 4.44
N GLY A 137 -8.14 -11.70 4.33
CA GLY A 137 -9.14 -11.18 5.29
C GLY A 137 -9.34 -9.65 5.24
N PRO A 138 -10.35 -9.12 5.95
CA PRO A 138 -10.69 -7.69 5.95
C PRO A 138 -9.77 -6.82 6.82
N LEU A 139 -8.87 -7.43 7.58
CA LEU A 139 -8.00 -6.76 8.54
C LEU A 139 -6.68 -6.36 7.88
N GLY A 140 -6.31 -5.11 8.00
CA GLY A 140 -5.04 -4.57 7.53
C GLY A 140 -5.02 -3.05 7.71
N LEU A 141 -3.88 -2.52 8.08
CA LEU A 141 -3.61 -1.09 8.12
C LEU A 141 -2.81 -0.70 6.88
N PRO A 142 -2.96 0.54 6.38
CA PRO A 142 -2.09 1.04 5.33
C PRO A 142 -0.67 1.26 5.85
N GLY A 143 0.31 1.20 4.95
CA GLY A 143 1.68 1.60 5.20
C GLY A 143 2.22 2.31 3.98
N ASP A 144 2.97 3.39 4.18
CA ASP A 144 3.57 4.19 3.14
C ASP A 144 5.06 4.35 3.39
N PHE A 145 5.88 4.09 2.38
CA PHE A 145 7.34 4.15 2.45
C PHE A 145 7.86 4.93 1.25
N LEU A 146 8.59 6.01 1.49
CA LEU A 146 9.30 6.74 0.45
C LEU A 146 10.77 6.33 0.49
N ILE A 147 11.23 5.64 -0.55
CA ILE A 147 12.54 4.99 -0.62
C ILE A 147 13.38 5.67 -1.69
N ALA A 148 14.58 6.11 -1.32
CA ALA A 148 15.53 6.69 -2.24
C ALA A 148 16.24 5.63 -3.12
N PRO A 149 16.87 5.99 -4.25
CA PRO A 149 17.64 5.07 -5.08
C PRO A 149 18.75 4.34 -4.33
N SER A 150 19.28 4.94 -3.27
CA SER A 150 20.27 4.33 -2.37
C SER A 150 19.69 3.20 -1.49
N GLY A 151 18.38 3.01 -1.51
CA GLY A 151 17.66 2.12 -0.59
C GLY A 151 17.30 2.78 0.75
N GLN A 152 17.74 4.01 1.00
CA GLN A 152 17.43 4.69 2.24
C GLN A 152 15.96 5.14 2.26
N ILE A 153 15.28 4.87 3.37
CA ILE A 153 13.92 5.35 3.62
C ILE A 153 14.00 6.84 3.98
N LYS A 154 13.44 7.69 3.11
CA LYS A 154 13.29 9.13 3.37
C LYS A 154 12.18 9.40 4.37
N ALA A 155 11.04 8.72 4.19
CA ALA A 155 9.89 8.87 5.07
C ALA A 155 9.14 7.54 5.17
N VAL A 156 8.45 7.33 6.30
CA VAL A 156 7.61 6.16 6.53
C VAL A 156 6.39 6.55 7.35
N LYS A 157 5.24 5.96 7.00
CA LYS A 157 3.99 6.09 7.74
C LYS A 157 3.37 4.72 7.93
N TYR A 158 3.17 4.32 9.17
CA TYR A 158 2.35 3.16 9.52
C TYR A 158 0.97 3.68 9.92
N GLY A 159 -0.03 3.42 9.11
CA GLY A 159 -1.38 3.91 9.35
C GLY A 159 -1.99 3.34 10.63
N THR A 160 -2.75 4.15 11.32
CA THR A 160 -3.48 3.81 12.54
C THR A 160 -4.95 3.42 12.27
N HIS A 161 -5.45 3.76 11.09
CA HIS A 161 -6.78 3.40 10.60
C HIS A 161 -6.79 3.26 9.07
N ALA A 162 -7.88 2.77 8.51
CA ALA A 162 -7.98 2.39 7.10
C ALA A 162 -7.76 3.54 6.09
N TYR A 163 -7.86 4.79 6.50
CA TYR A 163 -7.67 5.99 5.67
C TYR A 163 -6.45 6.81 6.09
N ASP A 164 -5.55 6.25 6.92
CA ASP A 164 -4.36 6.93 7.41
C ASP A 164 -3.17 6.68 6.48
N GLN A 165 -3.15 7.38 5.38
CA GLN A 165 -2.13 7.34 4.31
C GLN A 165 -1.72 8.76 3.92
N TRP A 166 -0.60 8.90 3.21
CA TRP A 166 -0.24 10.20 2.65
C TRP A 166 -1.19 10.63 1.54
N SER A 167 -1.56 11.92 1.55
CA SER A 167 -2.12 12.58 0.38
C SER A 167 -1.04 12.77 -0.69
N VAL A 168 -1.46 13.08 -1.91
CA VAL A 168 -0.52 13.37 -3.01
C VAL A 168 0.33 14.60 -2.69
N ASP A 169 -0.23 15.62 -2.02
CA ASP A 169 0.51 16.82 -1.64
C ASP A 169 1.59 16.51 -0.59
N GLU A 170 1.26 15.71 0.43
CA GLU A 170 2.23 15.24 1.42
C GLU A 170 3.35 14.43 0.76
N LEU A 171 3.00 13.52 -0.16
CA LEU A 171 3.97 12.70 -0.87
C LEU A 171 4.95 13.54 -1.70
N ILE A 172 4.45 14.52 -2.46
CA ILE A 172 5.27 15.42 -3.28
C ILE A 172 6.15 16.30 -2.39
N ALA A 173 5.63 16.80 -1.28
CA ALA A 173 6.42 17.57 -0.32
C ALA A 173 7.58 16.74 0.25
N LEU A 174 7.30 15.50 0.70
CA LEU A 174 8.33 14.58 1.21
C LEU A 174 9.37 14.20 0.15
N ALA A 175 8.98 14.11 -1.11
CA ALA A 175 9.92 13.86 -2.21
C ALA A 175 10.87 15.04 -2.46
N SER A 176 10.39 16.26 -2.25
CA SER A 176 11.14 17.51 -2.47
C SER A 176 12.10 17.87 -1.32
N ASP A 177 11.85 17.34 -0.12
CA ASP A 177 12.74 17.55 1.03
C ASP A 177 14.07 16.80 0.80
N ASN A 178 15.18 17.55 0.76
CA ASN A 178 16.53 17.04 0.55
C ASN A 178 17.14 16.47 1.83
#